data_875a5ddf06d8d8a0f04ad5684fa419c9
#
_entry.id   875a5ddf06d8d8a0f04ad5684fa419c9
#
_cell.length_a   1.000
_cell.length_b   1.000
_cell.length_c   1.000
_cell.angle_alpha   90.00
_cell.angle_beta   90.00
_cell.angle_gamma   90.00
#
_symmetry.space_group_name_H-M   'P 1'
#
loop_
_entity.id
_entity.type
_entity.pdbx_description
1 polymer ?
#
loop_
_entity_poly.entity_id
_entity_poly.type
_entity_poly.pdbx_seq_one_letter_code
_entity_poly.pdbx_strand_id
1 'polypeptide(L)'
;MIIGSNSWNSVAYGNGIFVVGGESGYVTTSTDEGTTWSTPKQLVTTGSWSNVIYANGSFMMLNSHNGKLATSTDGITWTIRDTYSLEYWRGLAYGNGIYVAVGPSYGTIMTSTDGETWTKRTVGSVVWKDIAYGNGKFIIISDGGYFSTSTDGITWTNPKRISNAERGYDVITFGNGKFVVAEGYRGNTQTTTDGETWTTPNTSAGSPNWQSIAASDGKFILVGNSGYVTTSVDGITWETPYQLKDEKGSIVSIILYGVCATQ
;
A
#
# COMPACT_ATOMS: atom_id res chain seq x y z
N MET A 1 -6.33 -18.85 -10.66
CA MET A 1 -5.32 -18.73 -11.74
C MET A 1 -3.95 -18.48 -11.13
N ILE A 2 -2.87 -19.08 -11.63
CA ILE A 2 -1.52 -18.91 -11.09
C ILE A 2 -0.77 -17.95 -12.03
N ILE A 3 -0.33 -16.80 -11.52
CA ILE A 3 0.51 -15.84 -12.26
C ILE A 3 1.97 -16.31 -12.15
N GLY A 4 2.33 -17.39 -12.83
CA GLY A 4 3.69 -17.95 -12.76
C GLY A 4 4.06 -18.43 -11.35
N SER A 5 5.36 -18.70 -11.12
CA SER A 5 5.92 -19.12 -9.83
C SER A 5 6.54 -17.98 -9.03
N ASN A 6 6.37 -16.73 -9.45
CA ASN A 6 6.94 -15.55 -8.79
C ASN A 6 6.12 -15.14 -7.57
N SER A 7 6.79 -14.61 -6.56
CA SER A 7 6.11 -13.94 -5.44
C SER A 7 5.69 -12.53 -5.86
N TRP A 8 4.43 -12.20 -5.66
CA TRP A 8 3.84 -10.91 -6.01
C TRP A 8 3.58 -10.09 -4.77
N ASN A 9 3.99 -8.81 -4.74
CA ASN A 9 3.99 -8.00 -3.53
C ASN A 9 2.97 -6.87 -3.55
N SER A 10 2.65 -6.35 -4.71
CA SER A 10 1.76 -5.19 -4.82
C SER A 10 1.03 -5.17 -6.15
N VAL A 11 -0.16 -4.60 -6.16
CA VAL A 11 -1.03 -4.49 -7.33
C VAL A 11 -1.67 -3.12 -7.39
N ALA A 12 -1.82 -2.59 -8.59
CA ALA A 12 -2.62 -1.40 -8.86
C ALA A 12 -3.49 -1.61 -10.10
N TYR A 13 -4.61 -0.91 -10.13
CA TYR A 13 -5.48 -0.82 -11.29
C TYR A 13 -5.54 0.62 -11.78
N GLY A 14 -5.49 0.80 -13.08
CA GLY A 14 -5.67 2.10 -13.72
C GLY A 14 -5.73 1.96 -15.23
N ASN A 15 -6.47 2.84 -15.88
CA ASN A 15 -6.64 2.85 -17.34
C ASN A 15 -7.03 1.49 -17.94
N GLY A 16 -7.89 0.72 -17.23
CA GLY A 16 -8.34 -0.60 -17.70
C GLY A 16 -7.31 -1.73 -17.52
N ILE A 17 -6.20 -1.49 -16.82
CA ILE A 17 -5.09 -2.43 -16.70
C ILE A 17 -4.79 -2.69 -15.22
N PHE A 18 -4.65 -3.98 -14.84
CA PHE A 18 -3.99 -4.36 -13.60
C PHE A 18 -2.49 -4.48 -13.84
N VAL A 19 -1.71 -3.90 -12.95
CA VAL A 19 -0.26 -4.04 -12.91
C VAL A 19 0.11 -4.66 -11.57
N VAL A 20 0.89 -5.74 -11.61
CA VAL A 20 1.38 -6.43 -10.42
C VAL A 20 2.90 -6.40 -10.42
N GLY A 21 3.47 -5.93 -9.33
CA GLY A 21 4.91 -5.93 -9.07
C GLY A 21 5.30 -7.02 -8.06
N GLY A 22 6.43 -7.66 -8.27
CA GLY A 22 6.86 -8.79 -7.46
C GLY A 22 8.35 -8.83 -7.16
N GLU A 23 8.76 -9.94 -6.56
CA GLU A 23 10.16 -10.23 -6.22
C GLU A 23 11.05 -10.26 -7.46
N SER A 24 12.37 -10.07 -7.24
CA SER A 24 13.39 -10.08 -8.28
C SER A 24 13.10 -9.14 -9.45
N GLY A 25 12.34 -8.07 -9.19
CA GLY A 25 12.04 -7.04 -10.19
C GLY A 25 11.06 -7.45 -11.28
N TYR A 26 10.27 -8.49 -11.08
CA TYR A 26 9.26 -8.92 -12.03
C TYR A 26 8.01 -8.06 -12.01
N VAL A 27 7.38 -7.91 -13.17
CA VAL A 27 6.09 -7.26 -13.38
C VAL A 27 5.24 -8.10 -14.33
N THR A 28 3.93 -8.10 -14.13
CA THR A 28 2.94 -8.68 -15.03
C THR A 28 1.69 -7.81 -15.07
N THR A 29 0.91 -7.94 -16.14
CA THR A 29 -0.27 -7.12 -16.37
C THR A 29 -1.46 -7.97 -16.82
N SER A 30 -2.66 -7.47 -16.56
CA SER A 30 -3.91 -8.00 -17.08
C SER A 30 -4.76 -6.86 -17.64
N THR A 31 -5.40 -7.09 -18.78
CA THR A 31 -6.33 -6.16 -19.45
C THR A 31 -7.76 -6.69 -19.51
N ASP A 32 -8.02 -7.83 -18.88
CA ASP A 32 -9.29 -8.55 -18.89
C ASP A 32 -9.79 -8.86 -17.45
N GLU A 33 -9.67 -7.89 -16.55
CA GLU A 33 -10.13 -7.97 -15.16
C GLU A 33 -9.46 -9.11 -14.37
N GLY A 34 -8.19 -9.43 -14.68
CA GLY A 34 -7.44 -10.47 -13.99
C GLY A 34 -7.73 -11.89 -14.49
N THR A 35 -8.50 -12.03 -15.58
CA THR A 35 -8.83 -13.35 -16.16
C THR A 35 -7.59 -13.99 -16.78
N THR A 36 -6.80 -13.22 -17.52
CA THR A 36 -5.49 -13.65 -18.06
C THR A 36 -4.39 -12.65 -17.71
N TRP A 37 -3.17 -13.13 -17.65
CA TRP A 37 -1.99 -12.34 -17.29
C TRP A 37 -0.89 -12.48 -18.32
N SER A 38 -0.20 -11.38 -18.58
CA SER A 38 0.96 -11.38 -19.48
C SER A 38 2.08 -12.29 -18.92
N THR A 39 2.96 -12.76 -19.78
CA THR A 39 4.19 -13.41 -19.32
C THR A 39 4.98 -12.44 -18.44
N PRO A 40 5.38 -12.84 -17.21
CA PRO A 40 6.14 -11.99 -16.31
C PRO A 40 7.43 -11.46 -16.98
N LYS A 41 7.62 -10.14 -16.89
CA LYS A 41 8.80 -9.46 -17.43
C LYS A 41 9.66 -8.96 -16.27
N GLN A 42 10.96 -9.25 -16.30
CA GLN A 42 11.91 -8.74 -15.34
C GLN A 42 12.42 -7.36 -15.79
N LEU A 43 12.15 -6.32 -15.00
CA LEU A 43 12.58 -4.94 -15.28
C LEU A 43 13.95 -4.63 -14.67
N VAL A 44 14.24 -5.22 -13.51
CA VAL A 44 15.52 -5.10 -12.79
C VAL A 44 15.92 -6.47 -12.24
N THR A 45 17.20 -6.71 -12.08
CA THR A 45 17.73 -8.01 -11.63
C THR A 45 17.83 -8.16 -10.12
N THR A 46 17.62 -7.06 -9.36
CA THR A 46 17.75 -7.05 -7.90
C THR A 46 16.60 -6.29 -7.26
N GLY A 47 16.21 -6.75 -6.07
CA GLY A 47 15.14 -6.15 -5.28
C GLY A 47 13.75 -6.54 -5.76
N SER A 48 12.76 -6.04 -5.06
CA SER A 48 11.35 -6.34 -5.28
C SER A 48 10.57 -5.05 -5.50
N TRP A 49 9.59 -5.08 -6.39
CA TRP A 49 8.60 -4.01 -6.49
C TRP A 49 7.66 -4.13 -5.30
N SER A 50 7.88 -3.32 -4.29
CA SER A 50 7.14 -3.40 -3.00
C SER A 50 5.88 -2.59 -2.99
N ASN A 51 5.75 -1.63 -3.89
CA ASN A 51 4.59 -0.75 -3.96
C ASN A 51 4.32 -0.36 -5.40
N VAL A 52 3.07 -0.47 -5.82
CA VAL A 52 2.59 -0.06 -7.14
C VAL A 52 1.37 0.83 -6.93
N ILE A 53 1.35 1.98 -7.56
CA ILE A 53 0.17 2.86 -7.63
C ILE A 53 -0.12 3.26 -9.07
N TYR A 54 -1.38 3.60 -9.36
CA TYR A 54 -1.76 4.36 -10.54
C TYR A 54 -2.22 5.74 -10.12
N ALA A 55 -1.56 6.75 -10.60
CA ALA A 55 -1.87 8.13 -10.26
C ALA A 55 -1.39 9.08 -11.36
N ASN A 56 -2.09 10.19 -11.55
CA ASN A 56 -1.75 11.21 -12.54
C ASN A 56 -1.49 10.63 -13.96
N GLY A 57 -2.33 9.66 -14.37
CA GLY A 57 -2.26 9.03 -15.69
C GLY A 57 -1.11 8.03 -15.88
N SER A 58 -0.40 7.64 -14.82
CA SER A 58 0.75 6.74 -14.91
C SER A 58 0.79 5.74 -13.76
N PHE A 59 1.29 4.55 -14.04
CA PHE A 59 1.74 3.62 -13.01
C PHE A 59 3.10 4.03 -12.49
N MET A 60 3.31 3.88 -11.20
CA MET A 60 4.59 4.06 -10.54
C MET A 60 4.86 2.90 -9.59
N MET A 61 6.08 2.36 -9.65
CA MET A 61 6.54 1.29 -8.75
C MET A 61 7.81 1.73 -8.02
N LEU A 62 7.90 1.40 -6.74
CA LEU A 62 9.10 1.58 -5.92
C LEU A 62 9.77 0.23 -5.66
N ASN A 63 11.08 0.19 -5.78
CA ASN A 63 11.89 -0.98 -5.46
C ASN A 63 12.34 -0.93 -3.99
N SER A 64 12.14 -2.05 -3.27
CA SER A 64 12.40 -2.14 -1.84
C SER A 64 13.88 -2.29 -1.46
N HIS A 65 14.82 -2.44 -2.43
CA HIS A 65 16.19 -2.81 -2.09
C HIS A 65 17.28 -1.95 -2.71
N ASN A 66 17.00 -1.26 -3.80
CA ASN A 66 18.05 -0.59 -4.58
C ASN A 66 17.74 0.87 -4.94
N GLY A 67 16.71 1.46 -4.33
CA GLY A 67 16.33 2.84 -4.59
C GLY A 67 15.86 3.11 -6.02
N LYS A 68 15.48 2.09 -6.79
CA LYS A 68 14.94 2.29 -8.13
C LYS A 68 13.45 2.57 -8.09
N LEU A 69 13.01 3.34 -9.05
CA LEU A 69 11.60 3.49 -9.38
C LEU A 69 11.36 3.16 -10.86
N ALA A 70 10.16 2.73 -11.15
CA ALA A 70 9.70 2.48 -12.52
C ALA A 70 8.41 3.23 -12.77
N THR A 71 8.28 3.87 -13.93
CA THR A 71 7.07 4.55 -14.38
C THR A 71 6.61 4.02 -15.72
N SER A 72 5.29 3.98 -15.93
CA SER A 72 4.68 3.55 -17.18
C SER A 72 3.31 4.20 -17.35
N THR A 73 2.98 4.66 -18.55
CA THR A 73 1.63 5.16 -18.88
C THR A 73 0.71 4.05 -19.40
N ASP A 74 1.29 2.95 -19.87
CA ASP A 74 0.58 1.84 -20.53
C ASP A 74 0.66 0.50 -19.74
N GLY A 75 1.41 0.47 -18.62
CA GLY A 75 1.65 -0.73 -17.83
C GLY A 75 2.59 -1.76 -18.49
N ILE A 76 3.04 -1.52 -19.71
CA ILE A 76 3.80 -2.46 -20.57
C ILE A 76 5.22 -1.97 -20.78
N THR A 77 5.34 -0.69 -21.16
CA THR A 77 6.62 -0.02 -21.42
C THR A 77 7.04 0.75 -20.18
N TRP A 78 8.19 0.43 -19.62
CA TRP A 78 8.65 0.97 -18.34
C TRP A 78 9.92 1.78 -18.49
N THR A 79 9.94 2.94 -17.86
CA THR A 79 11.15 3.76 -17.68
C THR A 79 11.66 3.54 -16.26
N ILE A 80 12.91 3.08 -16.13
CA ILE A 80 13.55 2.85 -14.84
C ILE A 80 14.44 4.05 -14.51
N ARG A 81 14.33 4.54 -13.27
CA ARG A 81 15.15 5.63 -12.75
C ARG A 81 15.75 5.26 -11.40
N ASP A 82 16.86 5.87 -11.06
CA ASP A 82 17.44 5.79 -9.72
C ASP A 82 16.85 6.91 -8.86
N THR A 83 16.30 6.55 -7.70
CA THR A 83 16.10 7.55 -6.64
C THR A 83 17.45 7.76 -5.96
N TYR A 84 17.75 8.98 -5.55
CA TYR A 84 19.03 9.33 -4.90
C TYR A 84 19.28 8.64 -3.54
N SER A 85 18.54 7.59 -3.20
CA SER A 85 18.59 6.93 -1.91
C SER A 85 18.44 5.42 -2.07
N LEU A 86 19.36 4.67 -1.46
CA LEU A 86 19.28 3.20 -1.34
C LEU A 86 18.28 2.77 -0.25
N GLU A 87 17.25 3.55 0.00
CA GLU A 87 16.26 3.28 1.06
C GLU A 87 15.30 2.16 0.65
N TYR A 88 14.86 1.42 1.65
CA TYR A 88 13.81 0.41 1.51
C TYR A 88 12.43 1.09 1.56
N TRP A 89 11.94 1.52 0.41
CA TRP A 89 10.64 2.17 0.32
C TRP A 89 9.51 1.21 0.66
N ARG A 90 8.54 1.67 1.45
CA ARG A 90 7.44 0.85 1.96
C ARG A 90 6.06 1.31 1.52
N GLY A 91 5.83 2.61 1.49
CA GLY A 91 4.57 3.21 1.11
C GLY A 91 4.75 4.30 0.05
N LEU A 92 3.76 4.45 -0.82
CA LEU A 92 3.72 5.45 -1.88
C LEU A 92 2.28 5.95 -2.04
N ALA A 93 2.10 7.25 -2.00
CA ALA A 93 0.81 7.88 -2.29
C ALA A 93 0.98 9.10 -3.21
N TYR A 94 -0.09 9.42 -3.92
CA TYR A 94 -0.22 10.64 -4.70
C TYR A 94 -1.46 11.41 -4.27
N GLY A 95 -1.32 12.70 -4.13
CA GLY A 95 -2.44 13.58 -3.83
C GLY A 95 -2.01 15.04 -3.93
N ASN A 96 -2.95 15.90 -4.21
CA ASN A 96 -2.72 17.34 -4.30
C ASN A 96 -1.52 17.72 -5.21
N GLY A 97 -1.30 16.96 -6.30
CA GLY A 97 -0.24 17.22 -7.28
C GLY A 97 1.16 16.76 -6.87
N ILE A 98 1.30 15.99 -5.78
CA ILE A 98 2.59 15.53 -5.27
C ILE A 98 2.58 14.03 -4.94
N TYR A 99 3.65 13.35 -5.30
CA TYR A 99 3.98 12.00 -4.85
C TYR A 99 4.72 12.08 -3.53
N VAL A 100 4.39 11.18 -2.60
CA VAL A 100 5.09 11.03 -1.33
C VAL A 100 5.42 9.54 -1.14
N ALA A 101 6.70 9.24 -0.96
CA ALA A 101 7.18 7.91 -0.61
C ALA A 101 7.72 7.90 0.82
N VAL A 102 7.41 6.84 1.58
CA VAL A 102 7.89 6.65 2.95
C VAL A 102 8.78 5.42 3.04
N GLY A 103 9.78 5.45 3.93
CA GLY A 103 10.78 4.41 4.07
C GLY A 103 11.15 4.10 5.52
N PRO A 104 11.99 3.06 5.74
CA PRO A 104 12.32 2.56 7.06
C PRO A 104 13.39 3.37 7.79
N SER A 105 14.09 4.27 7.12
CA SER A 105 15.08 5.11 7.78
C SER A 105 14.38 6.18 8.59
N TYR A 106 14.86 6.40 9.80
CA TYR A 106 14.25 7.29 10.79
C TYR A 106 13.82 8.64 10.20
N GLY A 107 12.51 8.83 10.11
CA GLY A 107 11.86 10.03 9.61
C GLY A 107 11.98 10.28 8.11
N THR A 108 12.63 9.39 7.34
CA THR A 108 12.87 9.65 5.91
C THR A 108 11.61 9.50 5.09
N ILE A 109 11.33 10.53 4.31
CA ILE A 109 10.35 10.53 3.22
C ILE A 109 10.96 11.12 1.96
N MET A 110 10.40 10.84 0.81
CA MET A 110 10.71 11.53 -0.45
C MET A 110 9.47 12.10 -1.08
N THR A 111 9.62 13.22 -1.78
CA THR A 111 8.53 13.89 -2.48
C THR A 111 8.92 14.22 -3.90
N SER A 112 7.95 14.18 -4.81
CA SER A 112 8.11 14.55 -6.21
C SER A 112 6.82 15.12 -6.78
N THR A 113 6.89 16.16 -7.59
CA THR A 113 5.73 16.70 -8.32
C THR A 113 5.61 16.13 -9.73
N ASP A 114 6.69 15.61 -10.29
CA ASP A 114 6.79 15.10 -11.66
C ASP A 114 6.94 13.56 -11.73
N GLY A 115 7.20 12.90 -10.59
CA GLY A 115 7.49 11.47 -10.52
C GLY A 115 8.89 11.09 -11.01
N GLU A 116 9.72 12.08 -11.35
CA GLU A 116 11.07 11.90 -11.90
C GLU A 116 12.14 12.45 -10.96
N THR A 117 11.95 13.69 -10.51
CA THR A 117 12.87 14.36 -9.59
C THR A 117 12.35 14.25 -8.17
N TRP A 118 13.14 13.65 -7.29
CA TRP A 118 12.75 13.38 -5.91
C TRP A 118 13.57 14.19 -4.91
N THR A 119 12.90 14.74 -3.93
CA THR A 119 13.51 15.51 -2.84
C THR A 119 13.37 14.72 -1.53
N LYS A 120 14.52 14.43 -0.89
CA LYS A 120 14.54 13.80 0.44
C LYS A 120 14.13 14.81 1.52
N ARG A 121 13.27 14.38 2.44
CA ARG A 121 12.79 15.17 3.57
C ARG A 121 12.81 14.33 4.84
N THR A 122 12.65 14.98 5.99
CA THR A 122 12.61 14.31 7.29
C THR A 122 11.37 14.71 8.06
N VAL A 123 10.64 13.72 8.58
CA VAL A 123 9.45 13.89 9.40
C VAL A 123 9.65 13.14 10.72
N GLY A 124 10.08 13.86 11.75
CA GLY A 124 10.40 13.29 13.06
C GLY A 124 11.56 12.29 13.03
N SER A 125 11.59 11.41 14.03
CA SER A 125 12.62 10.34 14.17
C SER A 125 11.94 8.97 14.28
N VAL A 126 10.93 8.72 13.45
CA VAL A 126 10.07 7.54 13.48
C VAL A 126 10.27 6.74 12.19
N VAL A 127 10.22 5.42 12.27
CA VAL A 127 10.23 4.54 11.10
C VAL A 127 8.84 4.49 10.50
N TRP A 128 8.67 5.09 9.33
CA TRP A 128 7.39 5.12 8.63
C TRP A 128 7.14 3.81 7.89
N LYS A 129 5.92 3.32 7.96
CA LYS A 129 5.49 2.03 7.39
C LYS A 129 4.68 2.20 6.11
N ASP A 130 3.67 3.05 6.16
CA ASP A 130 2.72 3.19 5.08
C ASP A 130 2.15 4.60 5.03
N ILE A 131 1.48 4.94 3.93
CA ILE A 131 0.93 6.26 3.65
C ILE A 131 -0.37 6.15 2.87
N ALA A 132 -1.34 6.98 3.21
CA ALA A 132 -2.54 7.18 2.39
C ALA A 132 -2.82 8.67 2.18
N TYR A 133 -3.51 8.97 1.07
CA TYR A 133 -4.05 10.29 0.79
C TYR A 133 -5.57 10.22 0.63
N GLY A 134 -6.24 11.17 1.24
CA GLY A 134 -7.68 11.34 1.11
C GLY A 134 -8.15 12.60 1.79
N ASN A 135 -9.29 13.11 1.39
CA ASN A 135 -9.90 14.31 1.98
C ASN A 135 -8.94 15.51 2.04
N GLY A 136 -8.07 15.68 1.01
CA GLY A 136 -7.08 16.76 0.94
C GLY A 136 -5.89 16.60 1.90
N LYS A 137 -5.67 15.43 2.49
CA LYS A 137 -4.67 15.20 3.51
C LYS A 137 -3.91 13.89 3.29
N PHE A 138 -2.61 13.92 3.49
CA PHE A 138 -1.78 12.74 3.67
C PHE A 138 -1.73 12.33 5.12
N ILE A 139 -1.74 11.03 5.39
CA ILE A 139 -1.43 10.46 6.70
C ILE A 139 -0.35 9.39 6.50
N ILE A 140 0.74 9.49 7.27
CA ILE A 140 1.78 8.46 7.40
C ILE A 140 1.68 7.80 8.77
N ILE A 141 1.93 6.49 8.79
CA ILE A 141 1.84 5.66 10.01
C ILE A 141 3.12 4.88 10.25
N SER A 142 3.31 4.43 11.49
CA SER A 142 4.49 3.66 11.91
C SER A 142 4.14 2.41 12.70
N ASP A 143 5.10 1.49 12.77
CA ASP A 143 5.03 0.30 13.62
C ASP A 143 5.10 0.60 15.13
N GLY A 144 5.47 1.83 15.51
CA GLY A 144 5.41 2.31 16.88
C GLY A 144 4.07 2.96 17.28
N GLY A 145 3.06 2.92 16.40
CA GLY A 145 1.75 3.54 16.63
C GLY A 145 1.78 5.07 16.51
N TYR A 146 2.78 5.64 15.85
CA TYR A 146 2.81 7.06 15.55
C TYR A 146 2.21 7.36 14.18
N PHE A 147 1.67 8.55 14.04
CA PHE A 147 1.22 9.12 12.78
C PHE A 147 1.68 10.58 12.64
N SER A 148 1.70 11.05 11.42
CA SER A 148 1.89 12.46 11.07
C SER A 148 1.01 12.79 9.88
N THR A 149 0.57 14.03 9.76
CA THR A 149 -0.32 14.49 8.70
C THR A 149 0.27 15.66 7.94
N SER A 150 -0.10 15.78 6.69
CA SER A 150 0.27 16.88 5.81
C SER A 150 -0.85 17.17 4.80
N THR A 151 -1.06 18.43 4.45
CA THR A 151 -1.97 18.83 3.38
C THR A 151 -1.26 19.07 2.04
N ASP A 152 0.06 19.29 2.08
CA ASP A 152 0.88 19.63 0.92
C ASP A 152 1.95 18.56 0.59
N GLY A 153 2.06 17.51 1.42
CA GLY A 153 3.09 16.47 1.30
C GLY A 153 4.49 16.93 1.67
N ILE A 154 4.67 18.20 2.02
CA ILE A 154 5.97 18.86 2.27
C ILE A 154 6.12 19.22 3.74
N THR A 155 5.10 19.88 4.29
CA THR A 155 5.05 20.33 5.67
C THR A 155 4.23 19.33 6.48
N TRP A 156 4.82 18.75 7.51
CA TRP A 156 4.23 17.70 8.31
C TRP A 156 4.05 18.09 9.77
N THR A 157 2.99 17.62 10.39
CA THR A 157 2.84 17.74 11.84
C THR A 157 3.93 16.96 12.56
N ASN A 158 4.28 17.36 13.80
CA ASN A 158 5.12 16.51 14.64
C ASN A 158 4.44 15.15 14.85
N PRO A 159 5.20 14.03 14.82
CA PRO A 159 4.65 12.73 15.08
C PRO A 159 3.87 12.67 16.39
N LYS A 160 2.63 12.19 16.31
CA LYS A 160 1.73 11.96 17.46
C LYS A 160 1.45 10.48 17.58
N ARG A 161 1.16 9.99 18.77
CA ARG A 161 0.73 8.61 18.96
C ARG A 161 -0.77 8.50 18.70
N ILE A 162 -1.17 7.48 17.93
CA ILE A 162 -2.58 7.12 17.81
C ILE A 162 -3.08 6.71 19.20
N SER A 163 -4.20 7.29 19.63
CA SER A 163 -4.76 7.04 20.96
C SER A 163 -5.09 5.55 21.12
N ASN A 164 -4.74 4.99 22.27
CA ASN A 164 -4.97 3.59 22.63
C ASN A 164 -4.28 2.56 21.70
N ALA A 165 -3.34 2.98 20.84
CA ALA A 165 -2.52 2.04 20.10
C ALA A 165 -1.57 1.34 21.06
N GLU A 166 -1.74 0.02 21.26
CA GLU A 166 -0.82 -0.79 22.06
C GLU A 166 0.50 -1.05 21.32
N ARG A 167 0.40 -1.19 20.00
CA ARG A 167 1.49 -1.35 19.05
C ARG A 167 1.29 -0.43 17.86
N GLY A 168 2.03 -0.64 16.79
CA GLY A 168 1.89 0.11 15.56
C GLY A 168 0.91 -0.49 14.59
N TYR A 169 0.63 0.27 13.56
CA TYR A 169 -0.18 -0.15 12.43
C TYR A 169 0.73 -0.39 11.22
N ASP A 170 0.41 -1.42 10.45
CA ASP A 170 1.22 -1.85 9.31
C ASP A 170 0.71 -1.28 7.99
N VAL A 171 -0.59 -1.07 7.87
CA VAL A 171 -1.24 -0.62 6.64
C VAL A 171 -2.27 0.46 6.90
N ILE A 172 -2.43 1.36 5.93
CA ILE A 172 -3.43 2.44 5.94
C ILE A 172 -4.05 2.59 4.55
N THR A 173 -5.35 2.86 4.52
CA THR A 173 -6.07 3.25 3.30
C THR A 173 -7.04 4.38 3.58
N PHE A 174 -7.51 5.03 2.52
CA PHE A 174 -8.61 5.99 2.57
C PHE A 174 -9.77 5.51 1.71
N GLY A 175 -10.97 5.56 2.25
CA GLY A 175 -12.22 5.27 1.55
C GLY A 175 -13.43 5.73 2.36
N ASN A 176 -14.57 5.90 1.72
CA ASN A 176 -15.82 6.27 2.38
C ASN A 176 -15.67 7.49 3.31
N GLY A 177 -14.83 8.47 2.92
CA GLY A 177 -14.60 9.69 3.69
C GLY A 177 -13.76 9.53 4.96
N LYS A 178 -13.10 8.41 5.18
CA LYS A 178 -12.26 8.15 6.35
C LYS A 178 -10.98 7.40 6.02
N PHE A 179 -9.98 7.55 6.87
CA PHE A 179 -8.80 6.68 6.89
C PHE A 179 -9.06 5.47 7.79
N VAL A 180 -8.56 4.34 7.39
CA VAL A 180 -8.58 3.08 8.14
C VAL A 180 -7.16 2.57 8.27
N VAL A 181 -6.73 2.29 9.50
CA VAL A 181 -5.45 1.63 9.80
C VAL A 181 -5.71 0.22 10.31
N ALA A 182 -4.80 -0.71 9.99
CA ALA A 182 -4.86 -2.06 10.51
C ALA A 182 -3.48 -2.52 11.01
N GLU A 183 -3.50 -3.18 12.19
CA GLU A 183 -2.36 -3.90 12.75
C GLU A 183 -2.32 -5.29 12.13
N GLY A 184 -1.17 -5.67 11.53
CA GLY A 184 -1.03 -6.95 10.86
C GLY A 184 -1.24 -8.14 11.81
N TYR A 185 -0.57 -8.14 12.94
CA TYR A 185 -0.47 -9.32 13.81
C TYR A 185 -1.72 -9.57 14.66
N ARG A 186 -2.34 -8.53 15.23
CA ARG A 186 -3.51 -8.67 16.12
C ARG A 186 -4.82 -8.34 15.46
N GLY A 187 -4.80 -7.75 14.27
CA GLY A 187 -5.97 -7.35 13.54
C GLY A 187 -6.74 -6.18 14.16
N ASN A 188 -6.09 -5.39 15.04
CA ASN A 188 -6.68 -4.15 15.51
C ASN A 188 -6.87 -3.19 14.37
N THR A 189 -8.05 -2.58 14.28
CA THR A 189 -8.34 -1.52 13.33
C THR A 189 -8.80 -0.26 14.04
N GLN A 190 -8.44 0.89 13.51
CA GLN A 190 -8.95 2.20 13.94
C GLN A 190 -9.23 3.07 12.73
N THR A 191 -10.12 4.03 12.89
CA THR A 191 -10.49 4.96 11.82
C THR A 191 -10.41 6.40 12.29
N THR A 192 -10.22 7.30 11.32
CA THR A 192 -10.31 8.75 11.51
C THR A 192 -10.88 9.42 10.27
N THR A 193 -11.70 10.44 10.46
CA THR A 193 -12.22 11.29 9.38
C THR A 193 -11.44 12.59 9.24
N ASP A 194 -10.80 13.04 10.32
CA ASP A 194 -10.08 14.32 10.42
C ASP A 194 -8.56 14.18 10.41
N GLY A 195 -8.04 12.94 10.56
CA GLY A 195 -6.62 12.65 10.68
C GLY A 195 -6.01 13.04 12.02
N GLU A 196 -6.82 13.32 13.04
CA GLU A 196 -6.39 13.74 14.37
C GLU A 196 -7.01 12.88 15.47
N THR A 197 -8.32 12.67 15.39
CA THR A 197 -9.10 11.89 16.36
C THR A 197 -9.32 10.48 15.83
N TRP A 198 -8.82 9.49 16.55
CA TRP A 198 -8.93 8.09 16.19
C TRP A 198 -9.97 7.37 17.04
N THR A 199 -10.73 6.48 16.45
CA THR A 199 -11.66 5.59 17.16
C THR A 199 -10.90 4.70 18.15
N THR A 200 -11.62 4.06 19.07
CA THR A 200 -11.03 2.99 19.89
C THR A 200 -10.66 1.79 19.02
N PRO A 201 -9.56 1.05 19.35
CA PRO A 201 -9.19 -0.14 18.62
C PRO A 201 -10.32 -1.19 18.59
N ASN A 202 -10.53 -1.80 17.45
CA ASN A 202 -11.48 -2.89 17.25
C ASN A 202 -10.76 -4.12 16.71
N THR A 203 -11.03 -5.30 17.29
CA THR A 203 -10.40 -6.57 16.95
C THR A 203 -11.27 -7.47 16.08
N SER A 204 -12.40 -6.99 15.57
CA SER A 204 -13.34 -7.81 14.79
C SER A 204 -12.76 -8.36 13.47
N ALA A 205 -11.70 -7.72 12.97
CA ALA A 205 -11.00 -8.22 11.79
C ALA A 205 -10.26 -9.56 12.02
N GLY A 206 -10.17 -10.04 13.26
CA GLY A 206 -9.37 -11.24 13.57
C GLY A 206 -7.87 -11.03 13.39
N SER A 207 -7.07 -12.10 13.51
CA SER A 207 -5.61 -12.01 13.55
C SER A 207 -4.87 -12.91 12.53
N PRO A 208 -5.24 -12.94 11.24
CA PRO A 208 -4.52 -13.74 10.24
C PRO A 208 -3.22 -13.10 9.72
N ASN A 209 -2.67 -12.12 10.41
CA ASN A 209 -1.51 -11.34 9.97
C ASN A 209 -1.78 -10.59 8.66
N TRP A 210 -2.52 -9.49 8.78
CA TRP A 210 -2.91 -8.64 7.67
C TRP A 210 -1.71 -7.97 7.01
N GLN A 211 -1.67 -7.99 5.68
CA GLN A 211 -0.54 -7.51 4.87
C GLN A 211 -0.89 -6.29 4.03
N SER A 212 -2.14 -6.15 3.63
CA SER A 212 -2.58 -5.04 2.80
C SER A 212 -4.05 -4.71 3.01
N ILE A 213 -4.41 -3.45 2.77
CA ILE A 213 -5.77 -2.93 2.84
C ILE A 213 -6.06 -2.07 1.61
N ALA A 214 -7.27 -2.21 1.07
CA ALA A 214 -7.79 -1.32 0.03
C ALA A 214 -9.23 -0.90 0.32
N ALA A 215 -9.69 0.12 -0.39
CA ALA A 215 -11.06 0.59 -0.33
C ALA A 215 -11.62 0.77 -1.75
N SER A 216 -12.83 0.25 -2.00
CA SER A 216 -13.59 0.42 -3.24
C SER A 216 -15.07 0.19 -3.01
N ASP A 217 -15.91 0.85 -3.81
CA ASP A 217 -17.35 0.63 -3.86
C ASP A 217 -18.03 0.61 -2.50
N GLY A 218 -17.63 1.53 -1.63
CA GLY A 218 -18.20 1.62 -0.29
C GLY A 218 -17.71 0.56 0.70
N LYS A 219 -16.68 -0.23 0.35
CA LYS A 219 -16.13 -1.29 1.20
C LYS A 219 -14.63 -1.15 1.41
N PHE A 220 -14.18 -1.65 2.54
CA PHE A 220 -12.78 -1.92 2.83
C PHE A 220 -12.52 -3.42 2.73
N ILE A 221 -11.34 -3.78 2.25
CA ILE A 221 -10.87 -5.16 2.12
C ILE A 221 -9.52 -5.28 2.82
N LEU A 222 -9.37 -6.24 3.71
CA LEU A 222 -8.09 -6.67 4.28
C LEU A 222 -7.70 -8.02 3.69
N VAL A 223 -6.44 -8.16 3.32
CA VAL A 223 -5.85 -9.42 2.87
C VAL A 223 -4.60 -9.75 3.67
N GLY A 224 -4.37 -11.03 3.93
CA GLY A 224 -3.30 -11.45 4.82
C GLY A 224 -2.72 -12.83 4.52
N ASN A 225 -2.01 -13.36 5.50
CA ASN A 225 -1.37 -14.66 5.40
C ASN A 225 -2.39 -15.79 5.17
N SER A 226 -1.90 -16.89 4.60
CA SER A 226 -2.70 -18.11 4.37
C SER A 226 -3.98 -17.88 3.55
N GLY A 227 -3.99 -16.86 2.68
CA GLY A 227 -5.13 -16.55 1.83
C GLY A 227 -6.35 -15.98 2.55
N TYR A 228 -6.18 -15.45 3.76
CA TYR A 228 -7.28 -14.83 4.49
C TYR A 228 -7.69 -13.48 3.88
N VAL A 229 -9.00 -13.28 3.87
CA VAL A 229 -9.65 -12.04 3.42
C VAL A 229 -10.78 -11.70 4.39
N THR A 230 -11.00 -10.42 4.65
CA THR A 230 -12.18 -9.90 5.32
C THR A 230 -12.60 -8.57 4.71
N THR A 231 -13.86 -8.20 4.86
CA THR A 231 -14.42 -6.94 4.35
C THR A 231 -15.15 -6.18 5.43
N SER A 232 -15.24 -4.86 5.25
CA SER A 232 -15.98 -3.95 6.13
C SER A 232 -16.59 -2.81 5.30
N VAL A 233 -17.77 -2.35 5.66
CA VAL A 233 -18.39 -1.15 5.05
C VAL A 233 -18.04 0.14 5.82
N ASP A 234 -17.62 0.02 7.06
CA ASP A 234 -17.37 1.15 7.96
C ASP A 234 -15.92 1.27 8.43
N GLY A 235 -15.06 0.27 8.12
CA GLY A 235 -13.67 0.17 8.58
C GLY A 235 -13.54 -0.14 10.08
N ILE A 236 -14.64 -0.42 10.77
CA ILE A 236 -14.69 -0.69 12.22
C ILE A 236 -15.18 -2.11 12.46
N THR A 237 -16.33 -2.46 11.88
CA THR A 237 -16.95 -3.79 11.99
C THR A 237 -16.55 -4.61 10.77
N TRP A 238 -15.89 -5.72 11.00
CA TRP A 238 -15.37 -6.58 9.93
C TRP A 238 -16.16 -7.89 9.89
N GLU A 239 -16.39 -8.37 8.68
CA GLU A 239 -16.95 -9.71 8.45
C GLU A 239 -16.02 -10.79 9.04
N THR A 240 -16.57 -11.97 9.33
CA THR A 240 -15.73 -13.11 9.75
C THR A 240 -14.70 -13.42 8.67
N PRO A 241 -13.38 -13.41 8.97
CA PRO A 241 -12.36 -13.72 7.99
C PRO A 241 -12.57 -15.11 7.36
N TYR A 242 -12.41 -15.20 6.07
CA TYR A 242 -12.47 -16.45 5.32
C TYR A 242 -11.20 -16.63 4.47
N GLN A 243 -10.90 -17.88 4.13
CA GLN A 243 -9.77 -18.19 3.25
C GLN A 243 -10.26 -18.35 1.80
N LEU A 244 -9.47 -17.80 0.88
CA LEU A 244 -9.71 -18.00 -0.54
C LEU A 244 -9.59 -19.49 -0.90
N LYS A 245 -10.41 -19.93 -1.83
CA LYS A 245 -10.39 -21.29 -2.39
C LYS A 245 -10.09 -21.24 -3.87
N ASP A 246 -9.39 -22.25 -4.36
CA ASP A 246 -9.20 -22.46 -5.79
C ASP A 246 -10.48 -22.99 -6.46
N GLU A 247 -10.45 -23.18 -7.77
CA GLU A 247 -11.59 -23.69 -8.56
C GLU A 247 -12.02 -25.11 -8.16
N LYS A 248 -11.16 -25.84 -7.43
CA LYS A 248 -11.44 -27.19 -6.90
C LYS A 248 -11.95 -27.15 -5.46
N GLY A 249 -12.10 -25.96 -4.86
CA GLY A 249 -12.55 -25.78 -3.49
C GLY A 249 -11.46 -25.96 -2.44
N SER A 250 -10.20 -26.15 -2.84
CA SER A 250 -9.08 -26.27 -1.91
C SER A 250 -8.65 -24.90 -1.38
N ILE A 251 -8.27 -24.82 -0.10
CA ILE A 251 -7.78 -23.58 0.51
C ILE A 251 -6.49 -23.15 -0.18
N VAL A 252 -6.44 -21.87 -0.59
CA VAL A 252 -5.26 -21.23 -1.15
C VAL A 252 -4.39 -20.73 -0.01
N SER A 253 -3.42 -21.54 0.43
CA SER A 253 -2.52 -21.22 1.55
C SER A 253 -1.31 -20.39 1.08
N ILE A 254 -1.56 -19.16 0.63
CA ILE A 254 -0.55 -18.20 0.19
C ILE A 254 -0.60 -16.95 1.07
N ILE A 255 0.47 -16.16 1.05
CA ILE A 255 0.47 -14.82 1.64
C ILE A 255 -0.01 -13.83 0.57
N LEU A 256 -1.04 -13.08 0.89
CA LEU A 256 -1.57 -12.01 0.04
C LEU A 256 -0.94 -10.69 0.48
N TYR A 257 0.05 -10.22 -0.28
CA TYR A 257 0.79 -9.00 0.05
C TYR A 257 0.17 -7.72 -0.51
N GLY A 258 -0.77 -7.82 -1.43
CA GLY A 258 -1.37 -6.65 -2.07
C GLY A 258 -2.82 -6.85 -2.43
N VAL A 259 -3.59 -5.80 -2.29
CA VAL A 259 -4.95 -5.66 -2.76
C VAL A 259 -5.14 -4.27 -3.34
N CYS A 260 -5.83 -4.17 -4.43
CA CYS A 260 -6.27 -2.90 -5.01
C CYS A 260 -7.75 -2.94 -5.34
N ALA A 261 -8.28 -1.76 -5.57
CA ALA A 261 -9.63 -1.57 -6.01
C ALA A 261 -9.65 -1.09 -7.46
N THR A 262 -10.64 -1.50 -8.22
CA THR A 262 -11.00 -0.86 -9.49
C THR A 262 -11.70 0.47 -9.18
N GLN A 263 -11.33 1.53 -9.88
CA GLN A 263 -11.98 2.84 -9.79
C GLN A 263 -13.11 2.92 -10.79
#